data_dbc1613ff46d3b9156661d582ea32d20
#
_entry.id   dbc1613ff46d3b9156661d582ea32d20
#
_cell.length_a   1.000
_cell.length_b   1.000
_cell.length_c   1.000
_cell.angle_alpha   90.00
_cell.angle_beta   90.00
_cell.angle_gamma   90.00
#
_symmetry.space_group_name_H-M   'P 1'
#
loop_
_entity.id
_entity.type
_entity.pdbx_description
1 polymer ?
#
loop_
_entity_poly.entity_id
_entity_poly.type
_entity_poly.pdbx_seq_one_letter_code
_entity_poly.pdbx_strand_id
1 'polypeptide(L)'
;AVNLTARLLTVATAGDIVFTPEVKALADAQVHGLAPLDMGLCHLKHWREPVHLWRLPAPCGRGAAAHGVREPDWRARLAVLPFSMQGLVSAPQGLQDFLMDSLIAGLSRHPGLLVTSRLSAVNAALTALAPADVARRLGVRYLVTGSSWLMGQRLGLVMHLLDTRSDELIWTERVSGDLADLLQPESALVGTLAR
;
A
#
# COMPACT_ATOMS: atom_id res chain seq x y z
N ALA A 1 33.71 18.24 -12.32
CA ALA A 1 33.58 17.42 -11.10
C ALA A 1 32.16 16.84 -11.05
N VAL A 2 32.04 15.52 -11.07
CA VAL A 2 30.74 14.84 -10.97
C VAL A 2 30.27 15.00 -9.52
N ASN A 3 29.11 15.60 -9.35
CA ASN A 3 28.55 15.82 -8.01
C ASN A 3 28.19 14.47 -7.37
N LEU A 4 28.83 14.12 -6.25
CA LEU A 4 28.59 12.89 -5.50
C LEU A 4 27.10 12.74 -5.13
N THR A 5 26.45 13.83 -4.75
CA THR A 5 25.03 13.87 -4.40
C THR A 5 24.14 13.30 -5.51
N ALA A 6 24.42 13.65 -6.78
CA ALA A 6 23.66 13.11 -7.91
C ALA A 6 23.85 11.59 -8.08
N ARG A 7 24.95 11.04 -7.60
CA ARG A 7 25.21 9.58 -7.62
C ARG A 7 24.56 8.85 -6.45
N LEU A 8 24.42 9.49 -5.31
CA LEU A 8 23.68 8.93 -4.18
C LEU A 8 22.21 8.67 -4.52
N LEU A 9 21.62 9.48 -5.40
CA LEU A 9 20.25 9.28 -5.88
C LEU A 9 20.04 7.95 -6.62
N THR A 10 21.11 7.35 -7.17
CA THR A 10 20.98 6.05 -7.87
C THR A 10 20.83 4.87 -6.92
N VAL A 11 21.19 5.03 -5.65
CA VAL A 11 21.10 3.99 -4.62
C VAL A 11 20.04 4.31 -3.55
N ALA A 12 19.47 5.51 -3.60
CA ALA A 12 18.41 5.95 -2.71
C ALA A 12 17.04 5.48 -3.21
N THR A 13 16.17 5.07 -2.30
CA THR A 13 14.75 4.83 -2.57
C THR A 13 13.97 6.09 -2.23
N ALA A 14 12.82 6.31 -2.88
CA ALA A 14 12.00 7.48 -2.62
C ALA A 14 11.64 7.61 -1.13
N GLY A 15 11.99 8.76 -0.56
CA GLY A 15 11.78 9.06 0.86
C GLY A 15 12.96 8.70 1.78
N ASP A 16 13.96 7.97 1.31
CA ASP A 16 15.17 7.69 2.07
C ASP A 16 16.12 8.89 2.03
N ILE A 17 16.89 9.05 3.09
CA ILE A 17 18.05 9.95 3.13
C ILE A 17 19.30 9.08 3.09
N VAL A 18 20.08 9.18 2.01
CA VAL A 18 21.36 8.49 1.88
C VAL A 18 22.50 9.48 2.04
N PHE A 19 23.47 9.15 2.87
CA PHE A 19 24.57 10.06 3.21
C PHE A 19 25.87 9.32 3.48
N THR A 20 26.98 10.09 3.45
CA THR A 20 28.34 9.61 3.67
C THR A 20 28.70 9.62 5.17
N PRO A 21 29.85 8.99 5.57
CA PRO A 21 30.31 8.97 6.95
C PRO A 21 30.52 10.35 7.54
N GLU A 22 30.96 11.33 6.73
CA GLU A 22 31.18 12.71 7.19
C GLU A 22 29.86 13.35 7.63
N VAL A 23 28.80 13.15 6.85
CA VAL A 23 27.47 13.66 7.19
C VAL A 23 26.90 12.89 8.40
N LYS A 24 27.20 11.58 8.52
CA LYS A 24 26.82 10.81 9.70
C LYS A 24 27.42 11.39 10.98
N ALA A 25 28.71 11.66 10.97
CA ALA A 25 29.41 12.21 12.11
C ALA A 25 28.83 13.59 12.55
N LEU A 26 28.46 14.43 11.58
CA LEU A 26 27.79 15.70 11.85
C LEU A 26 26.38 15.51 12.41
N ALA A 27 25.63 14.55 11.86
CA ALA A 27 24.27 14.26 12.30
C ALA A 27 24.25 13.68 13.72
N ASP A 28 25.16 12.77 14.06
CA ASP A 28 25.28 12.18 15.40
C ASP A 28 25.59 13.24 16.47
N ALA A 29 26.33 14.29 16.09
CA ALA A 29 26.68 15.40 16.99
C ALA A 29 25.50 16.38 17.23
N GLN A 30 24.58 16.50 16.30
CA GLN A 30 23.52 17.52 16.32
C GLN A 30 22.11 16.97 16.57
N VAL A 31 21.88 15.71 16.22
CA VAL A 31 20.54 15.09 16.28
C VAL A 31 20.59 13.79 17.06
N HIS A 32 19.96 13.75 18.21
CA HIS A 32 19.90 12.56 19.05
C HIS A 32 18.74 11.65 18.60
N GLY A 33 18.98 10.33 18.61
CA GLY A 33 17.93 9.33 18.33
C GLY A 33 17.79 8.94 16.85
N LEU A 34 18.68 9.35 15.98
CA LEU A 34 18.74 8.80 14.62
C LEU A 34 19.33 7.39 14.67
N ALA A 35 18.67 6.45 13.98
CA ALA A 35 19.15 5.08 13.81
C ALA A 35 19.38 4.78 12.32
N PRO A 36 20.44 5.31 11.70
CA PRO A 36 20.73 5.04 10.31
C PRO A 36 21.21 3.60 10.12
N LEU A 37 20.80 2.99 9.01
CA LEU A 37 21.24 1.68 8.59
C LEU A 37 22.57 1.79 7.84
N ASP A 38 23.53 0.96 8.18
CA ASP A 38 24.79 0.83 7.44
C ASP A 38 24.54 0.09 6.14
N MET A 39 24.86 0.71 5.00
CA MET A 39 24.79 0.10 3.67
C MET A 39 26.13 -0.51 3.23
N GLY A 40 27.20 -0.31 4.00
CA GLY A 40 28.54 -0.73 3.65
C GLY A 40 29.15 0.05 2.49
N LEU A 41 30.13 -0.56 1.83
CA LEU A 41 30.82 0.01 0.68
C LEU A 41 29.98 -0.17 -0.60
N CYS A 42 29.53 0.93 -1.15
CA CYS A 42 28.68 0.96 -2.36
C CYS A 42 29.50 1.46 -3.58
N HIS A 43 29.40 0.72 -4.68
CA HIS A 43 29.93 1.16 -5.97
C HIS A 43 28.93 2.08 -6.66
N LEU A 44 29.30 3.35 -6.82
CA LEU A 44 28.48 4.33 -7.51
C LEU A 44 28.87 4.42 -8.99
N LYS A 45 27.88 4.50 -9.87
CA LYS A 45 28.10 4.60 -11.33
C LYS A 45 29.00 5.80 -11.67
N HIS A 46 30.10 5.56 -12.39
CA HIS A 46 31.09 6.56 -12.76
C HIS A 46 31.88 7.17 -11.58
N TRP A 47 31.93 6.48 -10.44
CA TRP A 47 32.80 6.81 -9.32
C TRP A 47 33.87 5.73 -9.18
N ARG A 48 35.16 6.12 -9.03
CA ARG A 48 36.25 5.16 -9.11
C ARG A 48 36.41 4.30 -7.86
N GLU A 49 36.11 4.86 -6.71
CA GLU A 49 36.28 4.19 -5.44
C GLU A 49 34.93 3.86 -4.80
N PRO A 50 34.80 2.72 -4.11
CA PRO A 50 33.59 2.43 -3.35
C PRO A 50 33.46 3.44 -2.21
N VAL A 51 32.26 3.92 -1.99
CA VAL A 51 31.93 4.90 -0.94
C VAL A 51 31.12 4.21 0.13
N HIS A 52 31.51 4.35 1.39
CA HIS A 52 30.71 3.87 2.52
C HIS A 52 29.49 4.76 2.67
N LEU A 53 28.32 4.15 2.71
CA LEU A 53 27.05 4.86 2.75
C LEU A 53 26.21 4.43 3.94
N TRP A 54 25.46 5.38 4.42
CA TRP A 54 24.45 5.20 5.44
C TRP A 54 23.08 5.60 4.89
N ARG A 55 22.07 4.90 5.31
CA ARG A 55 20.68 5.18 4.93
C ARG A 55 19.81 5.41 6.16
N LEU A 56 19.15 6.53 6.20
CA LEU A 56 18.03 6.74 7.09
C LEU A 56 16.75 6.45 6.29
N PRO A 57 16.10 5.32 6.54
CA PRO A 57 14.87 5.00 5.84
C PRO A 57 13.80 6.02 6.17
N ALA A 58 12.96 6.33 5.20
CA ALA A 58 11.75 7.09 5.49
C ALA A 58 10.99 6.40 6.62
N PRO A 59 10.52 7.12 7.64
CA PRO A 59 9.65 6.54 8.63
C PRO A 59 8.50 5.87 7.88
N CYS A 60 8.31 4.55 8.11
CA CYS A 60 7.29 3.75 7.44
C CYS A 60 5.96 4.49 7.46
N GLY A 61 5.49 4.95 6.28
CA GLY A 61 4.21 5.63 6.17
C GLY A 61 4.16 6.93 5.35
N ARG A 62 5.25 7.33 4.64
CA ARG A 62 5.17 8.54 3.81
C ARG A 62 5.64 8.26 2.38
N GLY A 63 4.71 7.87 1.52
CA GLY A 63 4.80 8.16 0.10
C GLY A 63 4.86 9.68 -0.07
N ALA A 64 5.83 10.12 -0.87
CA ALA A 64 6.17 11.51 -1.09
C ALA A 64 4.96 12.40 -1.40
N ALA A 65 4.71 13.37 -0.53
CA ALA A 65 4.25 14.70 -0.90
C ALA A 65 4.72 15.65 0.20
N ALA A 66 5.68 16.48 -0.16
CA ALA A 66 6.11 17.62 0.64
C ALA A 66 4.92 18.52 1.00
N HIS A 67 5.10 19.20 2.12
CA HIS A 67 4.42 20.38 2.64
C HIS A 67 3.42 20.14 3.78
N GLY A 68 3.84 20.66 4.92
CA GLY A 68 3.01 20.89 6.10
C GLY A 68 3.17 19.79 7.14
N VAL A 69 3.41 20.18 8.37
CA VAL A 69 3.25 19.34 9.56
C VAL A 69 1.83 18.78 9.53
N ARG A 70 1.68 17.56 8.99
CA ARG A 70 0.39 16.87 9.05
C ARG A 70 0.21 16.42 10.49
N GLU A 71 -0.80 16.91 11.12
CA GLU A 71 -1.32 16.31 12.35
C GLU A 71 -1.41 14.78 12.16
N PRO A 72 -1.12 13.99 13.21
CA PRO A 72 -1.23 12.54 13.11
C PRO A 72 -2.63 12.18 12.63
N ASP A 73 -2.70 11.64 11.40
CA ASP A 73 -3.97 11.27 10.78
C ASP A 73 -4.50 10.04 11.51
N TRP A 74 -5.47 10.26 12.38
CA TRP A 74 -6.13 9.23 13.21
C TRP A 74 -6.96 8.25 12.38
N ARG A 75 -7.21 8.57 11.10
CA ARG A 75 -7.99 7.71 10.21
C ARG A 75 -7.26 6.41 9.90
N ALA A 76 -8.00 5.32 9.91
CA ALA A 76 -7.46 4.01 9.55
C ALA A 76 -7.12 3.97 8.05
N ARG A 77 -5.89 3.55 7.72
CA ARG A 77 -5.43 3.41 6.33
C ARG A 77 -5.69 2.00 5.85
N LEU A 78 -6.39 1.90 4.72
CA LEU A 78 -6.89 0.65 4.15
C LEU A 78 -6.67 0.61 2.65
N ALA A 79 -6.41 -0.60 2.11
CA ALA A 79 -6.42 -0.86 0.68
C ALA A 79 -7.35 -2.05 0.36
N VAL A 80 -8.07 -1.94 -0.75
CA VAL A 80 -8.85 -3.03 -1.31
C VAL A 80 -7.99 -3.69 -2.39
N LEU A 81 -7.70 -4.99 -2.23
CA LEU A 81 -6.91 -5.76 -3.21
C LEU A 81 -7.83 -6.42 -4.24
N PRO A 82 -7.29 -6.78 -5.41
CA PRO A 82 -8.03 -7.55 -6.40
C PRO A 82 -8.57 -8.85 -5.81
N PHE A 83 -9.85 -9.12 -6.04
CA PHE A 83 -10.49 -10.37 -5.62
C PHE A 83 -10.07 -11.52 -6.54
N SER A 84 -9.83 -12.69 -5.97
CA SER A 84 -9.65 -13.89 -6.78
C SER A 84 -11.00 -14.30 -7.38
N MET A 85 -11.07 -14.46 -8.71
CA MET A 85 -12.28 -14.92 -9.38
C MET A 85 -12.30 -16.44 -9.41
N GLN A 86 -13.38 -17.03 -8.91
CA GLN A 86 -13.61 -18.48 -8.95
C GLN A 86 -14.84 -18.76 -9.82
N GLY A 87 -14.75 -19.78 -10.68
CA GLY A 87 -15.87 -20.26 -11.50
C GLY A 87 -15.50 -20.55 -12.96
N LEU A 88 -16.29 -21.40 -13.59
CA LEU A 88 -16.09 -21.89 -14.96
C LEU A 88 -16.65 -20.94 -16.04
N VAL A 89 -17.31 -19.87 -15.65
CA VAL A 89 -17.96 -18.95 -16.59
C VAL A 89 -17.10 -17.70 -16.71
N SER A 90 -16.82 -17.29 -17.95
CA SER A 90 -16.15 -16.03 -18.26
C SER A 90 -16.96 -14.87 -17.66
N ALA A 91 -16.40 -14.28 -16.61
CA ALA A 91 -17.01 -13.09 -16.04
C ALA A 91 -16.97 -11.94 -17.07
N PRO A 92 -17.95 -11.04 -17.05
CA PRO A 92 -17.92 -9.85 -17.89
C PRO A 92 -16.62 -9.08 -17.69
N GLN A 93 -16.01 -8.64 -18.80
CA GLN A 93 -14.82 -7.80 -18.72
C GLN A 93 -15.11 -6.55 -17.87
N GLY A 94 -14.21 -6.23 -16.96
CA GLY A 94 -14.35 -5.08 -16.08
C GLY A 94 -15.16 -5.32 -14.81
N LEU A 95 -15.77 -6.50 -14.59
CA LEU A 95 -16.53 -6.77 -13.37
C LEU A 95 -15.65 -6.62 -12.11
N GLN A 96 -14.44 -7.13 -12.12
CA GLN A 96 -13.50 -6.97 -11.00
C GLN A 96 -13.17 -5.52 -10.72
N ASP A 97 -12.89 -4.76 -11.77
CA ASP A 97 -12.59 -3.34 -11.65
C ASP A 97 -13.77 -2.57 -11.07
N PHE A 98 -14.96 -2.86 -11.56
CA PHE A 98 -16.19 -2.26 -11.05
C PHE A 98 -16.43 -2.59 -9.57
N LEU A 99 -16.25 -3.85 -9.17
CA LEU A 99 -16.38 -4.25 -7.76
C LEU A 99 -15.39 -3.53 -6.86
N MET A 100 -14.13 -3.45 -7.28
CA MET A 100 -13.11 -2.72 -6.53
C MET A 100 -13.45 -1.24 -6.42
N ASP A 101 -13.82 -0.60 -7.53
CA ASP A 101 -14.17 0.83 -7.54
C ASP A 101 -15.41 1.13 -6.69
N SER A 102 -16.40 0.24 -6.71
CA SER A 102 -17.61 0.36 -5.87
C SER A 102 -17.27 0.24 -4.37
N LEU A 103 -16.44 -0.72 -4.00
CA LEU A 103 -15.98 -0.89 -2.61
C LEU A 103 -15.11 0.29 -2.15
N ILE A 104 -14.17 0.74 -2.98
CA ILE A 104 -13.33 1.90 -2.67
C ILE A 104 -14.22 3.15 -2.51
N ALA A 105 -15.17 3.39 -3.40
CA ALA A 105 -16.07 4.52 -3.32
C ALA A 105 -16.94 4.48 -2.05
N GLY A 106 -17.45 3.30 -1.70
CA GLY A 106 -18.24 3.10 -0.48
C GLY A 106 -17.44 3.37 0.79
N LEU A 107 -16.29 2.74 0.91
CA LEU A 107 -15.40 2.88 2.06
C LEU A 107 -14.84 4.31 2.21
N SER A 108 -14.57 4.99 1.09
CA SER A 108 -14.06 6.37 1.09
C SER A 108 -15.07 7.41 1.62
N ARG A 109 -16.36 7.06 1.68
CA ARG A 109 -17.38 7.94 2.31
C ARG A 109 -17.27 7.94 3.83
N HIS A 110 -16.60 6.95 4.42
CA HIS A 110 -16.46 6.86 5.85
C HIS A 110 -15.38 7.81 6.36
N PRO A 111 -15.69 8.78 7.24
CA PRO A 111 -14.75 9.82 7.65
C PRO A 111 -13.53 9.27 8.42
N GLY A 112 -13.66 8.08 9.02
CA GLY A 112 -12.59 7.40 9.76
C GLY A 112 -11.62 6.59 8.89
N LEU A 113 -11.84 6.53 7.57
CA LEU A 113 -11.04 5.71 6.66
C LEU A 113 -10.26 6.56 5.64
N LEU A 114 -9.06 6.10 5.34
CA LEU A 114 -8.27 6.54 4.19
C LEU A 114 -8.06 5.34 3.28
N VAL A 115 -8.72 5.36 2.13
CA VAL A 115 -8.70 4.24 1.19
C VAL A 115 -7.72 4.52 0.06
N THR A 116 -6.84 3.57 -0.21
CA THR A 116 -5.87 3.64 -1.31
C THR A 116 -6.58 3.48 -2.67
N SER A 117 -6.08 4.17 -3.68
CA SER A 117 -6.62 4.06 -5.04
C SER A 117 -6.49 2.64 -5.61
N ARG A 118 -7.43 2.24 -6.47
CA ARG A 118 -7.41 0.94 -7.15
C ARG A 118 -6.09 0.70 -7.88
N LEU A 119 -5.62 1.68 -8.64
CA LEU A 119 -4.39 1.54 -9.42
C LEU A 119 -3.17 1.23 -8.55
N SER A 120 -3.03 1.91 -7.42
CA SER A 120 -1.95 1.66 -6.47
C SER A 120 -2.05 0.27 -5.85
N ALA A 121 -3.27 -0.16 -5.48
CA ALA A 121 -3.53 -1.46 -4.88
C ALA A 121 -3.21 -2.61 -5.85
N VAL A 122 -3.66 -2.51 -7.11
CA VAL A 122 -3.37 -3.49 -8.16
C VAL A 122 -1.87 -3.61 -8.41
N ASN A 123 -1.18 -2.48 -8.60
CA ASN A 123 0.27 -2.47 -8.85
C ASN A 123 1.06 -3.07 -7.68
N ALA A 124 0.66 -2.80 -6.45
CA ALA A 124 1.32 -3.38 -5.28
C ALA A 124 1.06 -4.89 -5.18
N ALA A 125 -0.15 -5.36 -5.45
CA ALA A 125 -0.51 -6.78 -5.43
C ALA A 125 0.26 -7.59 -6.48
N LEU A 126 0.48 -7.04 -7.68
CA LEU A 126 1.22 -7.71 -8.76
C LEU A 126 2.70 -7.95 -8.44
N THR A 127 3.28 -7.17 -7.53
CA THR A 127 4.72 -7.15 -7.27
C THR A 127 5.12 -7.65 -5.90
N ALA A 128 4.17 -7.93 -5.02
CA ALA A 128 4.43 -8.39 -3.65
C ALA A 128 4.06 -9.87 -3.48
N LEU A 129 4.86 -10.59 -2.69
CA LEU A 129 4.67 -12.01 -2.43
C LEU A 129 3.78 -12.29 -1.22
N ALA A 130 3.69 -11.33 -0.28
CA ALA A 130 2.92 -11.48 0.95
C ALA A 130 2.04 -10.25 1.22
N PRO A 131 0.89 -10.41 1.92
CA PRO A 131 0.02 -9.28 2.29
C PRO A 131 0.74 -8.18 3.07
N ALA A 132 1.62 -8.55 3.98
CA ALA A 132 2.43 -7.60 4.75
C ALA A 132 3.33 -6.72 3.86
N ASP A 133 3.84 -7.26 2.74
CA ASP A 133 4.65 -6.51 1.79
C ASP A 133 3.81 -5.51 1.00
N VAL A 134 2.60 -5.92 0.58
CA VAL A 134 1.62 -5.04 -0.06
C VAL A 134 1.28 -3.87 0.86
N ALA A 135 0.93 -4.16 2.12
CA ALA A 135 0.55 -3.16 3.10
C ALA A 135 1.68 -2.15 3.36
N ARG A 136 2.91 -2.65 3.48
CA ARG A 136 4.11 -1.82 3.69
C ARG A 136 4.37 -0.88 2.49
N ARG A 137 4.23 -1.38 1.26
CA ARG A 137 4.38 -0.57 0.03
C ARG A 137 3.33 0.52 -0.10
N LEU A 138 2.10 0.21 0.29
CA LEU A 138 0.97 1.14 0.23
C LEU A 138 0.90 2.09 1.43
N GLY A 139 1.68 1.82 2.49
CA GLY A 139 1.62 2.57 3.74
C GLY A 139 0.27 2.43 4.45
N VAL A 140 -0.37 1.25 4.32
CA VAL A 140 -1.65 0.92 4.96
C VAL A 140 -1.45 -0.11 6.07
N ARG A 141 -2.38 -0.14 7.02
CA ARG A 141 -2.42 -1.16 8.05
C ARG A 141 -3.39 -2.28 7.70
N TYR A 142 -4.49 -1.94 7.07
CA TYR A 142 -5.58 -2.87 6.79
C TYR A 142 -5.68 -3.20 5.32
N LEU A 143 -5.93 -4.47 5.02
CA LEU A 143 -6.18 -4.94 3.66
C LEU A 143 -7.56 -5.60 3.59
N VAL A 144 -8.36 -5.20 2.62
CA VAL A 144 -9.54 -5.95 2.20
C VAL A 144 -9.12 -6.89 1.07
N THR A 145 -9.27 -8.16 1.31
CA THR A 145 -8.99 -9.24 0.35
C THR A 145 -10.24 -10.10 0.17
N GLY A 146 -10.22 -11.01 -0.77
CA GLY A 146 -11.34 -11.94 -0.89
C GLY A 146 -11.41 -12.68 -2.21
N SER A 147 -12.53 -13.32 -2.41
CA SER A 147 -12.85 -14.04 -3.63
C SER A 147 -14.26 -13.71 -4.12
N SER A 148 -14.44 -13.79 -5.43
CA SER A 148 -15.73 -13.63 -6.08
C SER A 148 -16.02 -14.84 -6.95
N TRP A 149 -17.28 -15.18 -7.10
CA TRP A 149 -17.75 -16.20 -8.04
C TRP A 149 -18.99 -15.73 -8.75
N LEU A 150 -19.16 -16.14 -9.99
CA LEU A 150 -20.32 -15.84 -10.80
C LEU A 150 -20.95 -17.17 -11.26
N MET A 151 -22.23 -17.37 -10.95
CA MET A 151 -23.04 -18.52 -11.41
C MET A 151 -24.30 -18.00 -12.11
N GLY A 152 -24.28 -18.02 -13.45
CA GLY A 152 -25.32 -17.40 -14.26
C GLY A 152 -25.34 -15.87 -14.00
N GLN A 153 -26.43 -15.36 -13.46
CA GLN A 153 -26.58 -13.97 -13.09
C GLN A 153 -26.35 -13.70 -11.58
N ARG A 154 -26.04 -14.71 -10.80
CA ARG A 154 -25.78 -14.57 -9.37
C ARG A 154 -24.30 -14.37 -9.11
N LEU A 155 -23.96 -13.23 -8.52
CA LEU A 155 -22.65 -12.90 -8.02
C LEU A 155 -22.56 -13.19 -6.52
N GLY A 156 -21.48 -13.85 -6.12
CA GLY A 156 -21.14 -14.00 -4.72
C GLY A 156 -19.74 -13.43 -4.44
N LEU A 157 -19.59 -12.87 -3.26
CA LEU A 157 -18.36 -12.27 -2.75
C LEU A 157 -18.09 -12.80 -1.35
N VAL A 158 -16.86 -13.19 -1.09
CA VAL A 158 -16.34 -13.35 0.27
C VAL A 158 -15.26 -12.31 0.45
N MET A 159 -15.39 -11.52 1.49
CA MET A 159 -14.46 -10.43 1.82
C MET A 159 -13.86 -10.67 3.20
N HIS A 160 -12.59 -10.35 3.33
CA HIS A 160 -11.83 -10.46 4.57
C HIS A 160 -11.12 -9.13 4.84
N LEU A 161 -11.20 -8.66 6.08
CA LEU A 161 -10.39 -7.55 6.56
C LEU A 161 -9.22 -8.10 7.37
N LEU A 162 -8.02 -7.86 6.90
CA LEU A 162 -6.77 -8.32 7.51
C LEU A 162 -6.06 -7.14 8.19
N ASP A 163 -5.67 -7.29 9.45
CA ASP A 163 -4.69 -6.42 10.10
C ASP A 163 -3.29 -6.97 9.81
N THR A 164 -2.52 -6.27 9.00
CA THR A 164 -1.19 -6.71 8.57
C THR A 164 -0.10 -6.59 9.63
N ARG A 165 -0.39 -6.02 10.78
CA ARG A 165 0.54 -5.97 11.92
C ARG A 165 0.49 -7.23 12.77
N SER A 166 -0.72 -7.74 13.03
CA SER A 166 -0.94 -8.97 13.80
C SER A 166 -1.10 -10.21 12.93
N ASP A 167 -1.27 -10.01 11.61
CA ASP A 167 -1.63 -11.06 10.63
C ASP A 167 -2.96 -11.76 10.97
N GLU A 168 -3.89 -11.01 11.58
CA GLU A 168 -5.18 -11.50 12.01
C GLU A 168 -6.30 -11.05 11.09
N LEU A 169 -7.24 -11.95 10.81
CA LEU A 169 -8.51 -11.62 10.18
C LEU A 169 -9.43 -10.97 11.22
N ILE A 170 -9.67 -9.68 11.06
CA ILE A 170 -10.56 -8.92 11.95
C ILE A 170 -12.02 -9.26 11.65
N TRP A 171 -12.32 -9.47 10.36
CA TRP A 171 -13.68 -9.58 9.89
C TRP A 171 -13.76 -10.38 8.60
N THR A 172 -14.82 -11.14 8.46
CA THR A 172 -15.15 -11.89 7.24
C THR A 172 -16.63 -11.75 6.95
N GLU A 173 -16.96 -11.40 5.72
CA GLU A 173 -18.33 -11.26 5.27
C GLU A 173 -18.57 -11.98 3.95
N ARG A 174 -19.76 -12.51 3.80
CA ARG A 174 -20.23 -13.13 2.56
C ARG A 174 -21.48 -12.43 2.08
N VAL A 175 -21.43 -11.93 0.85
CA VAL A 175 -22.55 -11.29 0.17
C VAL A 175 -22.84 -12.06 -1.11
N SER A 176 -24.12 -12.31 -1.40
CA SER A 176 -24.55 -12.90 -2.67
C SER A 176 -25.90 -12.33 -3.10
N GLY A 177 -26.05 -12.11 -4.39
CA GLY A 177 -27.28 -11.57 -4.96
C GLY A 177 -27.24 -11.57 -6.48
N ASP A 178 -28.29 -11.06 -7.10
CA ASP A 178 -28.28 -10.86 -8.54
C ASP A 178 -27.24 -9.79 -8.93
N LEU A 179 -26.54 -10.04 -10.02
CA LEU A 179 -25.48 -9.16 -10.49
C LEU A 179 -25.96 -7.72 -10.68
N ALA A 180 -27.18 -7.55 -11.23
CA ALA A 180 -27.77 -6.24 -11.45
C ALA A 180 -28.00 -5.46 -10.15
N ASP A 181 -28.43 -6.15 -9.08
CA ASP A 181 -28.70 -5.53 -7.79
C ASP A 181 -27.41 -5.19 -7.03
N LEU A 182 -26.42 -6.06 -7.12
CA LEU A 182 -25.12 -5.85 -6.47
C LEU A 182 -24.27 -4.75 -7.14
N LEU A 183 -24.54 -4.46 -8.40
CA LEU A 183 -23.88 -3.39 -9.15
C LEU A 183 -24.50 -1.99 -8.89
N GLN A 184 -25.59 -1.89 -8.16
CA GLN A 184 -26.18 -0.59 -7.83
C GLN A 184 -25.35 0.15 -6.76
N PRO A 185 -25.19 1.47 -6.86
CA PRO A 185 -24.35 2.28 -5.94
C PRO A 185 -24.79 2.20 -4.47
N GLU A 186 -26.05 1.86 -4.22
CA GLU A 186 -26.64 1.74 -2.88
C GLU A 186 -26.77 0.28 -2.42
N SER A 187 -26.05 -0.63 -3.07
CA SER A 187 -26.16 -2.06 -2.81
C SER A 187 -25.71 -2.44 -1.38
N ALA A 188 -26.19 -3.59 -0.92
CA ALA A 188 -25.82 -4.19 0.36
C ALA A 188 -24.30 -4.35 0.56
N LEU A 189 -23.51 -4.38 -0.52
CA LEU A 189 -22.04 -4.44 -0.47
C LEU A 189 -21.42 -3.29 0.32
N VAL A 190 -21.90 -2.07 0.10
CA VAL A 190 -21.36 -0.87 0.75
C VAL A 190 -21.91 -0.73 2.17
N GLY A 191 -23.18 -1.06 2.37
CA GLY A 191 -23.84 -0.97 3.68
C GLY A 191 -23.30 -1.96 4.72
N THR A 192 -22.78 -3.10 4.27
CA THR A 192 -22.23 -4.15 5.15
C THR A 192 -20.82 -3.82 5.64
N LEU A 193 -20.01 -3.14 4.81
CA LEU A 193 -18.65 -2.73 5.17
C LEU A 193 -18.57 -1.47 6.03
N ALA A 194 -19.67 -0.72 6.13
CA ALA A 194 -19.72 0.56 6.84
C ALA A 194 -20.31 0.45 8.27
N ARG A 195 -20.63 -0.76 8.74
CA ARG A 195 -21.07 -1.05 10.11
C ARG A 195 -19.93 -1.61 10.94
#